data_e4295cc3edd1c175cfa4a7f42ecf7043
#
_entry.id   e4295cc3edd1c175cfa4a7f42ecf7043
#
_cell.length_a   1.000
_cell.length_b   1.000
_cell.length_c   1.000
_cell.angle_alpha   90.00
_cell.angle_beta   90.00
_cell.angle_gamma   90.00
#
_symmetry.space_group_name_H-M   'P 1'
#
loop_
_entity.id
_entity.type
_entity.pdbx_description
1 polymer ?
#
loop_
_entity_poly.entity_id
_entity_poly.type
_entity_poly.pdbx_seq_one_letter_code
_entity_poly.pdbx_strand_id
1 'polypeptide(L)'
;MRIAMLSPIAWRTPPRHYGPWEQVVSLLTEGLVSRGIDVTLFATADSQTKGKLHAVCPRPYEEDKAISPKVWECLHISELFERADEFDLIHNHFDFLPLTYSGATDTPLVSTIHGFSSPQILPVYKKYNGRCYYVSISDADRSSELDYIATVYHGIDMEQFTFQEKPGDYLLFFGRMHPDKGAKEAIRIAKQVGIKLVMAGVIQDTAYFDREVLPHIDGEKIFYEGSVGPELRDKLLGGACALLHPINFAEPFGLSVVEANACGTPVIAFPKGSMPELIKDGENGFLVSDVAGAVKAVSHIGDLDRRQCREWVKQRFSKDRMVEDYLKVYECVLKKTCREDHRPWGYYQVLSDEPDHKIKRIVVYPGKRLSLQFHHHRAEHWMVVNGQGIMTRNKEEIPVSSGKSADIPQGAAHRIQNTGSQPLVFIEIQQGDYFGEDDIVRIEDDYGRV
;
A
#
# COMPACT_ATOMS: atom_id res chain seq x y z
N MET A 1 10.06 14.10 0.93
CA MET A 1 8.88 13.42 1.47
C MET A 1 9.33 12.62 2.68
N ARG A 2 8.70 12.89 3.84
CA ARG A 2 8.96 12.25 5.14
C ARG A 2 7.79 11.31 5.43
N ILE A 3 8.06 10.03 5.57
CA ILE A 3 7.03 9.00 5.76
C ILE A 3 7.20 8.35 7.13
N ALA A 4 6.11 8.29 7.91
CA ALA A 4 6.00 7.40 9.05
C ALA A 4 5.48 6.04 8.58
N MET A 5 6.28 5.00 8.70
CA MET A 5 5.92 3.63 8.36
C MET A 5 5.56 2.87 9.63
N LEU A 6 4.27 2.58 9.84
CA LEU A 6 3.78 1.88 11.02
C LEU A 6 3.72 0.38 10.78
N SER A 7 4.66 -0.36 11.34
CA SER A 7 4.69 -1.82 11.33
C SER A 7 3.93 -2.42 12.50
N PRO A 8 3.35 -3.62 12.39
CA PRO A 8 2.95 -4.39 13.56
C PRO A 8 4.12 -4.66 14.50
N ILE A 9 3.82 -4.98 15.75
CA ILE A 9 4.81 -5.34 16.77
C ILE A 9 4.63 -6.78 17.27
N ALA A 10 3.90 -7.59 16.50
CA ALA A 10 3.80 -9.02 16.73
C ALA A 10 5.15 -9.72 16.54
N TRP A 11 5.83 -9.33 15.49
CA TRP A 11 7.18 -9.77 15.16
C TRP A 11 8.07 -8.54 14.95
N ARG A 12 9.40 -8.73 15.01
CA ARG A 12 10.33 -7.65 14.63
C ARG A 12 10.30 -7.41 13.11
N THR A 13 10.73 -6.24 12.67
CA THR A 13 10.83 -5.86 11.25
C THR A 13 12.30 -5.72 10.82
N PRO A 14 12.87 -6.56 9.88
CA PRO A 14 12.27 -7.77 9.31
C PRO A 14 12.17 -8.91 10.33
N PRO A 15 11.24 -9.86 10.15
CA PRO A 15 11.09 -10.99 11.05
C PRO A 15 12.26 -11.98 10.94
N ARG A 16 12.52 -12.75 12.02
CA ARG A 16 13.56 -13.80 12.00
C ARG A 16 13.13 -15.03 11.22
N HIS A 17 11.88 -15.44 11.39
CA HIS A 17 11.34 -16.66 10.78
C HIS A 17 9.96 -16.42 10.15
N TYR A 18 8.98 -16.05 10.95
CA TYR A 18 7.59 -15.80 10.53
C TYR A 18 7.19 -14.38 10.85
N GLY A 19 6.38 -13.77 9.98
CA GLY A 19 5.91 -12.38 10.09
C GLY A 19 5.72 -11.80 8.68
N PRO A 20 4.70 -12.27 7.94
CA PRO A 20 4.55 -11.88 6.53
C PRO A 20 4.29 -10.38 6.34
N TRP A 21 3.60 -9.74 7.28
CA TRP A 21 3.34 -8.31 7.20
C TRP A 21 4.61 -7.49 7.48
N GLU A 22 5.33 -7.84 8.54
CA GLU A 22 6.60 -7.19 8.91
C GLU A 22 7.67 -7.38 7.83
N GLN A 23 7.64 -8.53 7.13
CA GLN A 23 8.54 -8.77 5.99
C GLN A 23 8.23 -7.81 4.84
N VAL A 24 6.95 -7.62 4.49
CA VAL A 24 6.53 -6.69 3.44
C VAL A 24 6.86 -5.25 3.83
N VAL A 25 6.59 -4.86 5.10
CA VAL A 25 6.93 -3.53 5.62
C VAL A 25 8.43 -3.27 5.51
N SER A 26 9.27 -4.25 5.89
CA SER A 26 10.73 -4.11 5.75
C SER A 26 11.15 -3.91 4.30
N LEU A 27 10.65 -4.74 3.38
CA LEU A 27 10.98 -4.62 1.95
C LEU A 27 10.57 -3.26 1.36
N LEU A 28 9.39 -2.78 1.74
CA LEU A 28 8.91 -1.46 1.32
C LEU A 28 9.75 -0.34 1.91
N THR A 29 10.02 -0.39 3.21
CA THR A 29 10.86 0.60 3.92
C THR A 29 12.24 0.71 3.28
N GLU A 30 12.95 -0.41 3.14
CA GLU A 30 14.29 -0.43 2.56
C GLU A 30 14.31 0.01 1.09
N GLY A 31 13.27 -0.37 0.33
CA GLY A 31 13.12 0.06 -1.05
C GLY A 31 12.86 1.56 -1.21
N LEU A 32 12.11 2.18 -0.31
CA LEU A 32 11.88 3.63 -0.26
C LEU A 32 13.14 4.39 0.15
N VAL A 33 13.83 3.92 1.21
CA VAL A 33 15.08 4.51 1.69
C VAL A 33 16.15 4.48 0.59
N SER A 34 16.26 3.38 -0.15
CA SER A 34 17.22 3.26 -1.27
C SER A 34 16.96 4.26 -2.41
N ARG A 35 15.73 4.80 -2.50
CA ARG A 35 15.33 5.84 -3.46
C ARG A 35 15.42 7.26 -2.87
N GLY A 36 16.02 7.43 -1.70
CA GLY A 36 16.22 8.74 -1.05
C GLY A 36 15.00 9.30 -0.33
N ILE A 37 14.00 8.47 -0.04
CA ILE A 37 12.83 8.87 0.77
C ILE A 37 13.22 8.83 2.25
N ASP A 38 12.87 9.88 2.99
CA ASP A 38 13.09 9.95 4.44
C ASP A 38 11.99 9.13 5.16
N VAL A 39 12.31 7.90 5.55
CA VAL A 39 11.39 6.98 6.22
C VAL A 39 11.79 6.81 7.68
N THR A 40 10.81 7.02 8.57
CA THR A 40 10.90 6.59 9.97
C THR A 40 10.03 5.35 10.16
N LEU A 41 10.67 4.23 10.44
CA LEU A 41 10.01 2.96 10.75
C LEU A 41 9.62 2.94 12.23
N PHE A 42 8.32 2.87 12.50
CA PHE A 42 7.77 2.59 13.81
C PHE A 42 7.61 1.08 13.96
N ALA A 43 8.40 0.46 14.82
CA ALA A 43 8.47 -0.99 15.03
C ALA A 43 9.02 -1.34 16.41
N THR A 44 9.33 -2.61 16.69
CA THR A 44 10.00 -3.02 17.95
C THR A 44 11.47 -2.57 17.98
N ALA A 45 12.03 -2.38 19.18
CA ALA A 45 13.38 -1.83 19.34
C ALA A 45 14.50 -2.75 18.79
N ASP A 46 14.22 -4.03 18.62
CA ASP A 46 15.13 -5.01 18.01
C ASP A 46 14.98 -5.12 16.47
N SER A 47 14.10 -4.29 15.88
CA SER A 47 13.93 -4.18 14.43
C SER A 47 15.15 -3.54 13.75
N GLN A 48 15.30 -3.76 12.46
CA GLN A 48 16.46 -3.30 11.69
C GLN A 48 16.00 -2.59 10.40
N THR A 49 16.55 -1.41 10.16
CA THR A 49 16.30 -0.64 8.93
C THR A 49 17.51 0.28 8.64
N LYS A 50 17.70 0.62 7.36
CA LYS A 50 18.60 1.69 6.92
C LYS A 50 17.98 3.08 7.07
N GLY A 51 16.65 3.15 7.26
CA GLY A 51 15.94 4.36 7.63
C GLY A 51 16.11 4.70 9.11
N LYS A 52 15.28 5.62 9.60
CA LYS A 52 15.21 5.93 11.03
C LYS A 52 14.32 4.88 11.72
N LEU A 53 14.77 4.32 12.83
CA LEU A 53 13.95 3.46 13.69
C LEU A 53 13.41 4.26 14.86
N HIS A 54 12.08 4.21 15.07
CA HIS A 54 11.43 4.71 16.27
C HIS A 54 10.69 3.57 16.96
N ALA A 55 10.96 3.35 18.24
CA ALA A 55 10.40 2.21 18.95
C ALA A 55 10.07 2.55 20.40
N VAL A 56 8.87 2.20 20.84
CA VAL A 56 8.45 2.20 22.25
C VAL A 56 8.37 0.78 22.80
N CYS A 57 8.01 -0.21 21.98
CA CYS A 57 7.96 -1.60 22.38
C CYS A 57 9.38 -2.22 22.31
N PRO A 58 9.91 -2.79 23.41
CA PRO A 58 11.28 -3.29 23.44
C PRO A 58 11.50 -4.55 22.58
N ARG A 59 10.48 -5.42 22.49
CA ARG A 59 10.55 -6.72 21.78
C ARG A 59 9.18 -7.10 21.23
N PRO A 60 9.13 -7.98 20.21
CA PRO A 60 7.86 -8.47 19.67
C PRO A 60 7.14 -9.41 20.66
N TYR A 61 5.84 -9.24 20.80
CA TYR A 61 5.05 -9.99 21.78
C TYR A 61 4.85 -11.47 21.43
N GLU A 62 5.08 -11.89 20.20
CA GLU A 62 5.06 -13.32 19.84
C GLU A 62 6.36 -14.03 20.23
N GLU A 63 7.46 -13.31 20.36
CA GLU A 63 8.74 -13.85 20.84
C GLU A 63 8.95 -13.67 22.35
N ASP A 64 8.28 -12.68 22.98
CA ASP A 64 8.37 -12.42 24.42
C ASP A 64 6.99 -12.32 25.05
N LYS A 65 6.57 -13.40 25.71
CA LYS A 65 5.23 -13.48 26.35
C LYS A 65 5.05 -12.61 27.61
N ALA A 66 6.08 -11.93 28.08
CA ALA A 66 5.95 -10.89 29.09
C ALA A 66 5.43 -9.56 28.52
N ILE A 67 5.48 -9.39 27.22
CA ILE A 67 4.94 -8.23 26.49
C ILE A 67 3.43 -8.42 26.34
N SER A 68 2.63 -7.53 26.95
CA SER A 68 1.18 -7.51 26.77
C SER A 68 0.81 -6.84 25.44
N PRO A 69 0.25 -7.57 24.44
CA PRO A 69 -0.05 -6.98 23.13
C PRO A 69 -0.88 -5.70 23.25
N LYS A 70 -2.02 -5.78 23.92
CA LYS A 70 -2.97 -4.67 24.04
C LYS A 70 -2.35 -3.38 24.61
N VAL A 71 -1.44 -3.51 25.57
CA VAL A 71 -0.77 -2.35 26.20
C VAL A 71 0.22 -1.71 25.25
N TRP A 72 1.09 -2.54 24.66
CA TRP A 72 2.17 -2.04 23.82
C TRP A 72 1.68 -1.61 22.43
N GLU A 73 0.64 -2.22 21.89
CA GLU A 73 -0.04 -1.75 20.68
C GLU A 73 -0.64 -0.36 20.89
N CYS A 74 -1.30 -0.12 22.04
CA CYS A 74 -1.83 1.19 22.38
C CYS A 74 -0.72 2.25 22.41
N LEU A 75 0.38 1.99 23.14
CA LEU A 75 1.52 2.91 23.24
C LEU A 75 2.21 3.13 21.87
N HIS A 76 2.39 2.08 21.12
CA HIS A 76 3.03 2.13 19.81
C HIS A 76 2.26 2.99 18.79
N ILE A 77 0.94 2.85 18.78
CA ILE A 77 0.08 3.63 17.90
C ILE A 77 0.01 5.08 18.37
N SER A 78 -0.24 5.33 19.69
CA SER A 78 -0.35 6.70 20.20
C SER A 78 0.93 7.50 19.97
N GLU A 79 2.10 6.91 20.22
CA GLU A 79 3.40 7.56 19.98
C GLU A 79 3.58 8.06 18.54
N LEU A 80 3.14 7.28 17.55
CA LEU A 80 3.18 7.73 16.17
C LEU A 80 2.26 8.93 15.94
N PHE A 81 1.02 8.86 16.44
CA PHE A 81 0.04 9.92 16.20
C PHE A 81 0.34 11.21 16.99
N GLU A 82 1.01 11.14 18.14
CA GLU A 82 1.53 12.29 18.86
C GLU A 82 2.62 13.05 18.10
N ARG A 83 3.26 12.38 17.13
CA ARG A 83 4.32 12.92 16.27
C ARG A 83 3.90 13.05 14.81
N ALA A 84 2.61 12.94 14.50
CA ALA A 84 2.12 12.88 13.13
C ALA A 84 2.49 14.10 12.27
N ASP A 85 2.62 15.28 12.87
CA ASP A 85 3.00 16.54 12.21
C ASP A 85 4.48 16.59 11.75
N GLU A 86 5.32 15.68 12.24
CA GLU A 86 6.69 15.54 11.74
C GLU A 86 6.74 14.93 10.34
N PHE A 87 5.63 14.35 9.84
CA PHE A 87 5.59 13.58 8.61
C PHE A 87 4.65 14.19 7.57
N ASP A 88 4.98 13.98 6.31
CA ASP A 88 4.15 14.38 5.19
C ASP A 88 3.05 13.35 4.90
N LEU A 89 3.26 12.08 5.36
CA LEU A 89 2.34 10.96 5.18
C LEU A 89 2.62 9.87 6.23
N ILE A 90 1.55 9.27 6.74
CA ILE A 90 1.60 8.05 7.56
C ILE A 90 1.18 6.86 6.70
N HIS A 91 1.96 5.79 6.70
CA HIS A 91 1.58 4.52 6.09
C HIS A 91 1.38 3.44 7.15
N ASN A 92 0.14 3.03 7.33
CA ASN A 92 -0.29 2.04 8.29
C ASN A 92 -0.30 0.64 7.68
N HIS A 93 0.42 -0.28 8.34
CA HIS A 93 0.38 -1.72 8.08
C HIS A 93 -0.11 -2.52 9.30
N PHE A 94 -0.58 -1.82 10.33
CA PHE A 94 -0.96 -2.38 11.62
C PHE A 94 -2.46 -2.80 11.70
N ASP A 95 -3.13 -3.07 10.58
CA ASP A 95 -4.55 -3.39 10.55
C ASP A 95 -5.44 -2.18 10.94
N PHE A 96 -6.57 -2.39 11.63
CA PHE A 96 -7.66 -1.40 11.82
C PHE A 96 -7.47 -0.43 13.00
N LEU A 97 -6.71 -0.79 14.03
CA LEU A 97 -6.61 0.01 15.26
C LEU A 97 -6.12 1.45 15.01
N PRO A 98 -5.08 1.70 14.19
CA PRO A 98 -4.59 3.05 13.93
C PRO A 98 -5.61 3.96 13.23
N LEU A 99 -6.59 3.40 12.52
CA LEU A 99 -7.65 4.18 11.86
C LEU A 99 -8.43 5.04 12.87
N THR A 100 -8.59 4.54 14.11
CA THR A 100 -9.33 5.23 15.16
C THR A 100 -8.65 6.54 15.62
N TYR A 101 -7.35 6.69 15.37
CA TYR A 101 -6.57 7.88 15.63
C TYR A 101 -6.55 8.89 14.46
N SER A 102 -7.04 8.50 13.28
CA SER A 102 -7.01 9.37 12.09
C SER A 102 -7.70 10.73 12.30
N GLY A 103 -8.61 10.82 13.28
CA GLY A 103 -9.27 12.06 13.70
C GLY A 103 -8.37 13.05 14.46
N ALA A 104 -7.23 12.60 14.97
CA ALA A 104 -6.33 13.41 15.81
C ALA A 104 -5.24 14.15 15.00
N THR A 105 -5.15 13.94 13.70
CA THR A 105 -4.14 14.56 12.83
C THR A 105 -4.70 14.95 11.48
N ASP A 106 -4.08 15.96 10.86
CA ASP A 106 -4.30 16.33 9.46
C ASP A 106 -3.32 15.63 8.51
N THR A 107 -2.31 14.94 9.03
CA THR A 107 -1.37 14.15 8.22
C THR A 107 -2.11 13.01 7.54
N PRO A 108 -2.03 12.89 6.21
CA PRO A 108 -2.77 11.88 5.47
C PRO A 108 -2.33 10.46 5.86
N LEU A 109 -3.32 9.58 6.03
CA LEU A 109 -3.13 8.19 6.43
C LEU A 109 -3.44 7.26 5.26
N VAL A 110 -2.42 6.62 4.72
CA VAL A 110 -2.53 5.46 3.83
C VAL A 110 -2.58 4.20 4.68
N SER A 111 -3.49 3.28 4.43
CA SER A 111 -3.58 2.00 5.15
C SER A 111 -3.61 0.84 4.15
N THR A 112 -2.58 0.01 4.21
CA THR A 112 -2.56 -1.26 3.48
C THR A 112 -3.34 -2.31 4.25
N ILE A 113 -4.36 -2.86 3.61
CA ILE A 113 -5.15 -3.98 4.14
C ILE A 113 -4.49 -5.27 3.68
N HIS A 114 -3.83 -5.99 4.61
CA HIS A 114 -3.13 -7.25 4.33
C HIS A 114 -4.05 -8.48 4.32
N GLY A 115 -5.33 -8.27 4.22
CA GLY A 115 -6.41 -9.23 4.39
C GLY A 115 -7.20 -8.91 5.65
N PHE A 116 -8.48 -9.22 5.63
CA PHE A 116 -9.33 -9.03 6.80
C PHE A 116 -9.13 -10.20 7.76
N SER A 117 -8.63 -9.92 8.96
CA SER A 117 -8.44 -10.93 10.02
C SER A 117 -9.79 -11.51 10.50
N SER A 118 -10.88 -10.74 10.35
CA SER A 118 -12.25 -11.15 10.62
C SER A 118 -13.23 -10.21 9.90
N PRO A 119 -14.39 -10.71 9.43
CA PRO A 119 -15.48 -9.84 8.96
C PRO A 119 -15.95 -8.82 10.01
N GLN A 120 -15.69 -9.10 11.31
CA GLN A 120 -16.10 -8.23 12.41
C GLN A 120 -15.33 -6.92 12.48
N ILE A 121 -14.17 -6.79 11.84
CA ILE A 121 -13.39 -5.54 11.81
C ILE A 121 -13.85 -4.55 10.72
N LEU A 122 -14.59 -5.02 9.73
CA LEU A 122 -15.07 -4.19 8.61
C LEU A 122 -15.83 -2.92 9.05
N PRO A 123 -16.64 -2.90 10.11
CA PRO A 123 -17.28 -1.69 10.60
C PRO A 123 -16.31 -0.55 10.94
N VAL A 124 -15.07 -0.86 11.39
CA VAL A 124 -14.06 0.16 11.67
C VAL A 124 -13.56 0.78 10.36
N TYR A 125 -13.22 -0.05 9.38
CA TYR A 125 -12.81 0.43 8.06
C TYR A 125 -13.91 1.29 7.40
N LYS A 126 -15.18 0.86 7.47
CA LYS A 126 -16.33 1.62 6.96
C LYS A 126 -16.48 2.98 7.63
N LYS A 127 -16.28 3.07 8.95
CA LYS A 127 -16.37 4.33 9.69
C LYS A 127 -15.33 5.36 9.23
N TYR A 128 -14.13 4.91 8.85
CA TYR A 128 -13.04 5.80 8.43
C TYR A 128 -12.83 5.81 6.90
N ASN A 129 -13.77 5.22 6.15
CA ASN A 129 -13.79 5.30 4.69
C ASN A 129 -13.92 6.77 4.25
N GLY A 130 -13.11 7.19 3.29
CA GLY A 130 -13.04 8.59 2.85
C GLY A 130 -12.13 9.51 3.71
N ARG A 131 -11.79 9.10 4.96
CA ARG A 131 -10.79 9.78 5.79
C ARG A 131 -9.39 9.17 5.62
N CYS A 132 -9.33 7.86 5.45
CA CYS A 132 -8.10 7.10 5.20
C CYS A 132 -8.08 6.62 3.76
N TYR A 133 -6.89 6.51 3.18
CA TYR A 133 -6.68 6.01 1.83
C TYR A 133 -6.34 4.53 1.89
N TYR A 134 -7.28 3.67 1.51
CA TYR A 134 -7.06 2.22 1.56
C TYR A 134 -6.34 1.69 0.32
N VAL A 135 -5.38 0.82 0.55
CA VAL A 135 -4.69 0.04 -0.47
C VAL A 135 -4.96 -1.44 -0.23
N SER A 136 -5.46 -2.14 -1.25
CA SER A 136 -5.61 -3.59 -1.23
C SER A 136 -4.34 -4.26 -1.74
N ILE A 137 -4.09 -5.50 -1.29
CA ILE A 137 -2.95 -6.31 -1.73
C ILE A 137 -3.27 -7.24 -2.89
N SER A 138 -4.55 -7.38 -3.24
CA SER A 138 -5.06 -8.02 -4.45
C SER A 138 -6.45 -7.48 -4.77
N ASP A 139 -6.94 -7.69 -5.98
CA ASP A 139 -8.30 -7.29 -6.33
C ASP A 139 -9.33 -8.23 -5.68
N ALA A 140 -8.97 -9.50 -5.50
CA ALA A 140 -9.82 -10.50 -4.85
C ALA A 140 -10.05 -10.23 -3.34
N ASP A 141 -9.12 -9.50 -2.67
CA ASP A 141 -9.24 -9.16 -1.25
C ASP A 141 -10.03 -7.87 -0.99
N ARG A 142 -10.47 -7.18 -2.04
CA ARG A 142 -11.24 -5.92 -1.90
C ARG A 142 -12.65 -6.19 -1.38
N SER A 143 -13.03 -5.46 -0.35
CA SER A 143 -14.45 -5.37 0.06
C SER A 143 -15.18 -4.36 -0.84
N SER A 144 -16.35 -4.73 -1.35
CA SER A 144 -17.21 -3.81 -2.12
C SER A 144 -17.79 -2.66 -1.28
N GLU A 145 -17.60 -2.69 0.02
CA GLU A 145 -18.10 -1.68 0.96
C GLU A 145 -17.05 -0.58 1.28
N LEU A 146 -15.85 -0.65 0.68
CA LEU A 146 -14.76 0.29 0.92
C LEU A 146 -14.23 0.90 -0.37
N ASP A 147 -13.79 2.15 -0.29
CA ASP A 147 -13.12 2.87 -1.37
C ASP A 147 -11.61 2.65 -1.29
N TYR A 148 -11.05 2.09 -2.35
CA TYR A 148 -9.61 1.86 -2.45
C TYR A 148 -8.97 2.83 -3.41
N ILE A 149 -7.85 3.44 -3.00
CA ILE A 149 -7.07 4.31 -3.89
C ILE A 149 -6.28 3.49 -4.93
N ALA A 150 -5.87 2.28 -4.57
CA ALA A 150 -5.14 1.37 -5.44
C ALA A 150 -5.23 -0.08 -4.98
N THR A 151 -4.86 -1.01 -5.85
CA THR A 151 -4.36 -2.34 -5.52
C THR A 151 -2.84 -2.33 -5.73
N VAL A 152 -2.06 -2.66 -4.68
CA VAL A 152 -0.61 -2.81 -4.77
C VAL A 152 -0.23 -4.20 -4.29
N TYR A 153 0.20 -5.04 -5.21
CA TYR A 153 0.63 -6.40 -4.90
C TYR A 153 1.88 -6.41 -4.03
N HIS A 154 1.96 -7.37 -3.12
CA HIS A 154 3.19 -7.58 -2.36
C HIS A 154 4.36 -7.90 -3.28
N GLY A 155 5.50 -7.29 -2.96
CA GLY A 155 6.77 -7.56 -3.62
C GLY A 155 7.62 -8.52 -2.82
N ILE A 156 8.45 -9.29 -3.52
CA ILE A 156 9.51 -10.10 -2.92
C ILE A 156 10.88 -9.63 -3.38
N ASP A 157 11.90 -9.90 -2.58
CA ASP A 157 13.29 -9.64 -2.95
C ASP A 157 13.81 -10.80 -3.80
N MET A 158 13.89 -10.58 -5.11
CA MET A 158 14.31 -11.58 -6.09
C MET A 158 15.71 -12.14 -5.84
N GLU A 159 16.57 -11.42 -5.09
CA GLU A 159 17.94 -11.87 -4.75
C GLU A 159 17.94 -12.96 -3.68
N GLN A 160 16.86 -13.07 -2.90
CA GLN A 160 16.70 -14.11 -1.88
C GLN A 160 16.23 -15.47 -2.45
N PHE A 161 15.90 -15.52 -3.75
CA PHE A 161 15.34 -16.69 -4.41
C PHE A 161 16.20 -17.11 -5.59
N THR A 162 16.86 -18.26 -5.44
CA THR A 162 17.77 -18.82 -6.43
C THR A 162 16.97 -19.50 -7.57
N PHE A 163 17.19 -19.05 -8.79
CA PHE A 163 16.58 -19.71 -9.95
C PHE A 163 17.14 -21.11 -10.14
N GLN A 164 16.26 -22.11 -10.24
CA GLN A 164 16.59 -23.50 -10.52
C GLN A 164 16.00 -23.91 -11.86
N GLU A 165 16.86 -24.11 -12.87
CA GLU A 165 16.41 -24.46 -14.21
C GLU A 165 15.84 -25.89 -14.27
N LYS A 166 16.43 -26.81 -13.50
CA LYS A 166 16.02 -28.22 -13.48
C LYS A 166 15.17 -28.51 -12.24
N PRO A 167 13.98 -29.11 -12.42
CA PRO A 167 13.18 -29.56 -11.30
C PRO A 167 13.86 -30.73 -10.57
N GLY A 168 13.59 -30.86 -9.28
CA GLY A 168 13.87 -32.08 -8.53
C GLY A 168 12.77 -33.13 -8.71
N ASP A 169 12.71 -34.08 -7.75
CA ASP A 169 11.87 -35.29 -7.82
C ASP A 169 10.70 -35.27 -6.82
N TYR A 170 10.36 -34.11 -6.25
CA TYR A 170 9.32 -33.99 -5.23
C TYR A 170 8.33 -32.85 -5.49
N LEU A 171 7.10 -33.04 -5.01
CA LEU A 171 6.11 -32.00 -4.84
C LEU A 171 6.34 -31.29 -3.50
N LEU A 172 6.11 -30.00 -3.46
CA LEU A 172 6.25 -29.19 -2.25
C LEU A 172 4.87 -28.71 -1.77
N PHE A 173 4.60 -28.81 -0.49
CA PHE A 173 3.59 -28.02 0.20
C PHE A 173 4.30 -27.05 1.14
N PHE A 174 4.05 -25.75 0.98
CA PHE A 174 4.68 -24.70 1.79
C PHE A 174 3.61 -23.79 2.38
N GLY A 175 3.36 -23.91 3.68
CA GLY A 175 2.33 -23.12 4.36
C GLY A 175 2.04 -23.63 5.77
N ARG A 176 1.23 -22.86 6.50
CA ARG A 176 0.79 -23.25 7.85
C ARG A 176 0.03 -24.58 7.82
N MET A 177 0.29 -25.45 8.80
CA MET A 177 -0.49 -26.67 8.99
C MET A 177 -1.83 -26.28 9.61
N HIS A 178 -2.80 -26.02 8.75
CA HIS A 178 -4.16 -25.57 9.05
C HIS A 178 -5.10 -26.09 7.96
N PRO A 179 -6.38 -26.44 8.26
CA PRO A 179 -7.34 -26.91 7.27
C PRO A 179 -7.47 -26.02 6.03
N ASP A 180 -7.40 -24.70 6.23
CA ASP A 180 -7.53 -23.70 5.15
C ASP A 180 -6.45 -23.85 4.08
N LYS A 181 -5.24 -24.25 4.46
CA LYS A 181 -4.09 -24.34 3.54
C LYS A 181 -4.04 -25.63 2.72
N GLY A 182 -4.82 -26.67 3.10
CA GLY A 182 -5.00 -27.85 2.26
C GLY A 182 -3.85 -28.86 2.30
N ALA A 183 -3.12 -29.02 3.43
CA ALA A 183 -2.08 -30.03 3.55
C ALA A 183 -2.60 -31.45 3.32
N LYS A 184 -3.84 -31.75 3.77
CA LYS A 184 -4.52 -33.01 3.51
C LYS A 184 -4.74 -33.27 2.01
N GLU A 185 -5.15 -32.26 1.29
CA GLU A 185 -5.35 -32.31 -0.16
C GLU A 185 -4.00 -32.53 -0.87
N ALA A 186 -2.93 -31.85 -0.46
CA ALA A 186 -1.58 -32.04 -0.99
C ALA A 186 -1.10 -33.49 -0.80
N ILE A 187 -1.32 -34.09 0.38
CA ILE A 187 -1.01 -35.48 0.66
C ILE A 187 -1.79 -36.42 -0.28
N ARG A 188 -3.09 -36.16 -0.50
CA ARG A 188 -3.92 -36.97 -1.41
C ARG A 188 -3.41 -36.91 -2.85
N ILE A 189 -3.05 -35.69 -3.32
CA ILE A 189 -2.49 -35.52 -4.66
C ILE A 189 -1.20 -36.33 -4.79
N ALA A 190 -0.25 -36.16 -3.87
CA ALA A 190 1.05 -36.82 -3.91
C ALA A 190 0.93 -38.36 -3.92
N LYS A 191 0.02 -38.91 -3.08
CA LYS A 191 -0.26 -40.37 -3.03
C LYS A 191 -0.83 -40.87 -4.34
N GLN A 192 -1.74 -40.14 -4.99
CA GLN A 192 -2.34 -40.55 -6.26
C GLN A 192 -1.36 -40.53 -7.43
N VAL A 193 -0.45 -39.54 -7.47
CA VAL A 193 0.57 -39.45 -8.54
C VAL A 193 1.82 -40.28 -8.24
N GLY A 194 1.99 -40.80 -6.98
CA GLY A 194 3.15 -41.57 -6.58
C GLY A 194 4.46 -40.82 -6.45
N ILE A 195 4.40 -39.47 -6.43
CA ILE A 195 5.56 -38.59 -6.29
C ILE A 195 5.76 -38.23 -4.81
N LYS A 196 7.01 -38.12 -4.39
CA LYS A 196 7.41 -37.67 -3.06
C LYS A 196 6.83 -36.28 -2.74
N LEU A 197 6.36 -36.09 -1.50
CA LEU A 197 5.87 -34.83 -0.99
C LEU A 197 6.75 -34.35 0.17
N VAL A 198 7.28 -33.15 0.04
CA VAL A 198 7.90 -32.43 1.15
C VAL A 198 6.93 -31.37 1.64
N MET A 199 6.67 -31.32 2.94
CA MET A 199 5.83 -30.31 3.56
C MET A 199 6.65 -29.46 4.51
N ALA A 200 6.49 -28.13 4.48
CA ALA A 200 7.13 -27.22 5.40
C ALA A 200 6.18 -26.09 5.84
N GLY A 201 6.35 -25.64 7.09
CA GLY A 201 5.57 -24.57 7.69
C GLY A 201 5.24 -24.80 9.15
N VAL A 202 4.76 -23.75 9.83
CA VAL A 202 4.39 -23.83 11.25
C VAL A 202 3.11 -24.63 11.47
N ILE A 203 3.04 -25.37 12.58
CA ILE A 203 1.81 -26.03 13.03
C ILE A 203 0.97 -24.97 13.75
N GLN A 204 -0.11 -24.52 13.12
CA GLN A 204 -1.05 -23.57 13.70
C GLN A 204 -2.24 -24.27 14.37
N ASP A 205 -2.70 -25.38 13.79
CA ASP A 205 -3.74 -26.23 14.35
C ASP A 205 -3.15 -27.61 14.64
N THR A 206 -2.80 -27.84 15.91
CA THR A 206 -2.22 -29.10 16.36
C THR A 206 -3.19 -30.26 16.19
N ALA A 207 -4.49 -30.07 16.49
CA ALA A 207 -5.48 -31.10 16.35
C ALA A 207 -5.69 -31.54 14.89
N TYR A 208 -5.65 -30.60 13.97
CA TYR A 208 -5.66 -30.90 12.54
C TYR A 208 -4.39 -31.65 12.11
N PHE A 209 -3.22 -31.16 12.54
CA PHE A 209 -1.93 -31.79 12.20
C PHE A 209 -1.89 -33.25 12.67
N ASP A 210 -2.22 -33.49 13.93
CA ASP A 210 -2.17 -34.85 14.53
C ASP A 210 -3.13 -35.81 13.85
N ARG A 211 -4.29 -35.33 13.42
CA ARG A 211 -5.33 -36.19 12.81
C ARG A 211 -5.14 -36.38 11.31
N GLU A 212 -4.79 -35.34 10.56
CA GLU A 212 -4.88 -35.32 9.10
C GLU A 212 -3.52 -35.33 8.40
N VAL A 213 -2.41 -35.00 9.10
CA VAL A 213 -1.09 -34.89 8.50
C VAL A 213 -0.11 -35.91 9.08
N LEU A 214 0.07 -35.93 10.40
CA LEU A 214 1.05 -36.76 11.09
C LEU A 214 0.96 -38.27 10.74
N PRO A 215 -0.24 -38.91 10.63
CA PRO A 215 -0.35 -40.31 10.28
C PRO A 215 0.15 -40.67 8.88
N HIS A 216 0.42 -39.67 8.06
CA HIS A 216 0.87 -39.84 6.68
C HIS A 216 2.36 -39.62 6.48
N ILE A 217 3.04 -39.06 7.48
CA ILE A 217 4.49 -38.84 7.43
C ILE A 217 5.19 -40.16 7.64
N ASP A 218 5.77 -40.71 6.60
CA ASP A 218 6.40 -42.04 6.60
C ASP A 218 7.94 -42.00 6.48
N GLY A 219 8.52 -40.80 6.20
CA GLY A 219 9.97 -40.64 6.00
C GLY A 219 10.53 -41.28 4.72
N GLU A 220 9.65 -41.79 3.83
CA GLU A 220 10.02 -42.36 2.53
C GLU A 220 9.39 -41.62 1.37
N LYS A 221 8.09 -41.35 1.45
CA LYS A 221 7.30 -40.64 0.42
C LYS A 221 6.78 -39.30 0.90
N ILE A 222 6.46 -39.15 2.18
CA ILE A 222 5.89 -37.93 2.75
C ILE A 222 6.75 -37.47 3.91
N PHE A 223 7.27 -36.26 3.81
CA PHE A 223 8.18 -35.62 4.74
C PHE A 223 7.59 -34.34 5.30
N TYR A 224 7.94 -34.02 6.54
CA TYR A 224 7.63 -32.75 7.16
C TYR A 224 8.90 -32.15 7.79
N GLU A 225 9.30 -30.96 7.29
CA GLU A 225 10.54 -30.27 7.68
C GLU A 225 10.33 -29.23 8.79
N GLY A 226 9.09 -29.08 9.27
CA GLY A 226 8.79 -28.06 10.28
C GLY A 226 8.81 -26.64 9.73
N SER A 227 9.04 -25.66 10.61
CA SER A 227 9.26 -24.26 10.23
C SER A 227 10.70 -24.10 9.76
N VAL A 228 10.89 -23.59 8.55
CA VAL A 228 12.19 -23.48 7.90
C VAL A 228 12.64 -22.03 7.75
N GLY A 229 13.94 -21.80 7.91
CA GLY A 229 14.58 -20.51 7.68
C GLY A 229 14.78 -20.21 6.18
N PRO A 230 15.24 -19.00 5.84
CA PRO A 230 15.33 -18.52 4.45
C PRO A 230 16.15 -19.41 3.52
N GLU A 231 17.29 -19.92 3.96
CA GLU A 231 18.17 -20.76 3.13
C GLU A 231 17.52 -22.11 2.76
N LEU A 232 16.89 -22.78 3.74
CA LEU A 232 16.21 -24.04 3.47
C LEU A 232 14.94 -23.82 2.68
N ARG A 233 14.21 -22.69 2.94
CA ARG A 233 13.06 -22.27 2.15
C ARG A 233 13.42 -22.14 0.67
N ASP A 234 14.51 -21.42 0.36
CA ASP A 234 14.98 -21.23 -1.03
C ASP A 234 15.29 -22.58 -1.71
N LYS A 235 16.01 -23.46 -1.01
CA LYS A 235 16.31 -24.80 -1.51
C LYS A 235 15.06 -25.65 -1.77
N LEU A 236 14.10 -25.63 -0.85
CA LEU A 236 12.87 -26.40 -0.99
C LEU A 236 12.00 -25.88 -2.12
N LEU A 237 11.87 -24.56 -2.23
CA LEU A 237 11.09 -23.93 -3.30
C LEU A 237 11.73 -24.19 -4.67
N GLY A 238 13.04 -23.97 -4.83
CA GLY A 238 13.74 -24.15 -6.08
C GLY A 238 13.85 -25.61 -6.54
N GLY A 239 14.05 -26.53 -5.57
CA GLY A 239 14.21 -27.96 -5.84
C GLY A 239 12.92 -28.71 -6.13
N ALA A 240 11.75 -28.14 -5.92
CA ALA A 240 10.49 -28.82 -6.19
C ALA A 240 10.17 -28.90 -7.70
N CYS A 241 9.50 -29.97 -8.12
CA CYS A 241 8.92 -30.05 -9.47
C CYS A 241 7.67 -29.16 -9.58
N ALA A 242 6.88 -29.04 -8.49
CA ALA A 242 5.77 -28.10 -8.38
C ALA A 242 5.48 -27.75 -6.90
N LEU A 243 4.99 -26.55 -6.66
CA LEU A 243 4.32 -26.20 -5.41
C LEU A 243 2.84 -26.59 -5.50
N LEU A 244 2.35 -27.35 -4.52
CA LEU A 244 0.93 -27.60 -4.33
C LEU A 244 0.32 -26.56 -3.39
N HIS A 245 -0.69 -25.84 -3.87
CA HIS A 245 -1.40 -24.81 -3.10
C HIS A 245 -2.91 -25.03 -3.13
N PRO A 246 -3.41 -26.18 -2.62
CA PRO A 246 -4.82 -26.58 -2.68
C PRO A 246 -5.63 -25.97 -1.54
N ILE A 247 -5.65 -24.65 -1.46
CA ILE A 247 -6.27 -23.87 -0.38
C ILE A 247 -7.79 -24.01 -0.32
N ASN A 248 -8.35 -23.89 0.89
CA ASN A 248 -9.79 -24.01 1.16
C ASN A 248 -10.46 -22.68 1.56
N PHE A 249 -9.76 -21.56 1.47
CA PHE A 249 -10.26 -20.22 1.78
C PHE A 249 -9.86 -19.20 0.68
N ALA A 250 -10.43 -18.01 0.72
CA ALA A 250 -10.01 -16.91 -0.15
C ALA A 250 -8.67 -16.36 0.35
N GLU A 251 -7.58 -16.73 -0.29
CA GLU A 251 -6.22 -16.26 0.05
C GLU A 251 -6.09 -14.79 -0.33
N PRO A 252 -5.75 -13.89 0.60
CA PRO A 252 -5.60 -12.46 0.30
C PRO A 252 -4.50 -12.16 -0.71
N PHE A 253 -3.35 -12.89 -0.65
CA PHE A 253 -2.27 -12.75 -1.64
C PHE A 253 -1.62 -14.08 -2.00
N GLY A 254 -0.85 -14.71 -1.10
CA GLY A 254 -0.17 -15.98 -1.37
C GLY A 254 1.32 -15.80 -1.70
N LEU A 255 2.10 -15.27 -0.75
CA LEU A 255 3.54 -15.07 -0.91
C LEU A 255 4.29 -16.34 -1.35
N SER A 256 3.93 -17.51 -0.81
CA SER A 256 4.57 -18.79 -1.18
C SER A 256 4.44 -19.16 -2.65
N VAL A 257 3.36 -18.74 -3.31
CA VAL A 257 3.14 -18.91 -4.76
C VAL A 257 4.13 -18.06 -5.55
N VAL A 258 4.26 -16.79 -5.16
CA VAL A 258 5.20 -15.85 -5.80
C VAL A 258 6.65 -16.28 -5.56
N GLU A 259 6.97 -16.71 -4.34
CA GLU A 259 8.31 -17.21 -3.96
C GLU A 259 8.70 -18.49 -4.75
N ALA A 260 7.76 -19.43 -4.93
CA ALA A 260 7.99 -20.62 -5.74
C ALA A 260 8.27 -20.26 -7.21
N ASN A 261 7.44 -19.41 -7.80
CA ASN A 261 7.64 -18.94 -9.16
C ASN A 261 8.96 -18.16 -9.32
N ALA A 262 9.38 -17.41 -8.29
CA ALA A 262 10.68 -16.71 -8.31
C ALA A 262 11.86 -17.70 -8.42
N CYS A 263 11.77 -18.86 -7.77
CA CYS A 263 12.74 -19.95 -7.93
C CYS A 263 12.60 -20.69 -9.27
N GLY A 264 11.59 -20.38 -10.07
CA GLY A 264 11.26 -21.09 -11.32
C GLY A 264 10.30 -22.26 -11.11
N THR A 265 9.81 -22.49 -9.90
CA THR A 265 8.93 -23.63 -9.60
C THR A 265 7.48 -23.28 -9.92
N PRO A 266 6.83 -24.01 -10.86
CA PRO A 266 5.43 -23.79 -11.18
C PRO A 266 4.51 -24.21 -10.04
N VAL A 267 3.29 -23.68 -10.04
CA VAL A 267 2.33 -23.86 -8.96
C VAL A 267 1.07 -24.56 -9.44
N ILE A 268 0.55 -25.51 -8.66
CA ILE A 268 -0.78 -26.09 -8.87
C ILE A 268 -1.65 -25.62 -7.71
N ALA A 269 -2.65 -24.77 -8.01
CA ALA A 269 -3.49 -24.15 -6.99
C ALA A 269 -4.98 -24.30 -7.27
N PHE A 270 -5.78 -24.23 -6.19
CA PHE A 270 -7.22 -24.02 -6.34
C PHE A 270 -7.52 -22.53 -6.56
N PRO A 271 -8.45 -22.16 -7.48
CA PRO A 271 -8.69 -20.77 -7.90
C PRO A 271 -9.50 -20.00 -6.85
N LYS A 272 -8.95 -19.84 -5.63
CA LYS A 272 -9.59 -19.13 -4.51
C LYS A 272 -8.80 -17.89 -4.14
N GLY A 273 -9.54 -16.79 -3.85
CA GLY A 273 -8.93 -15.51 -3.54
C GLY A 273 -8.06 -15.00 -4.69
N SER A 274 -6.86 -14.57 -4.38
CA SER A 274 -5.90 -13.96 -5.32
C SER A 274 -5.23 -14.94 -6.31
N MET A 275 -5.46 -16.25 -6.20
CA MET A 275 -4.75 -17.22 -7.05
C MET A 275 -4.87 -16.96 -8.56
N PRO A 276 -6.05 -16.53 -9.10
CA PRO A 276 -6.16 -16.17 -10.52
C PRO A 276 -5.38 -14.89 -10.92
N GLU A 277 -4.95 -14.07 -9.94
CA GLU A 277 -4.14 -12.89 -10.19
C GLU A 277 -2.63 -13.22 -10.21
N LEU A 278 -2.22 -14.23 -9.44
CA LEU A 278 -0.83 -14.68 -9.32
C LEU A 278 -0.44 -15.73 -10.34
N ILE A 279 -1.39 -16.57 -10.76
CA ILE A 279 -1.17 -17.70 -11.65
C ILE A 279 -1.85 -17.45 -12.99
N LYS A 280 -1.06 -17.42 -14.04
CA LYS A 280 -1.52 -17.45 -15.43
C LYS A 280 -1.57 -18.91 -15.86
N ASP A 281 -2.78 -19.46 -15.96
CA ASP A 281 -3.03 -20.88 -16.20
C ASP A 281 -2.32 -21.38 -17.48
N GLY A 282 -1.55 -22.45 -17.36
CA GLY A 282 -0.75 -23.03 -18.45
C GLY A 282 0.57 -22.29 -18.74
N GLU A 283 0.95 -21.24 -18.01
CA GLU A 283 2.23 -20.53 -18.21
C GLU A 283 3.17 -20.61 -16.99
N ASN A 284 2.71 -20.23 -15.80
CA ASN A 284 3.51 -20.30 -14.58
C ASN A 284 2.92 -21.23 -13.51
N GLY A 285 1.86 -21.94 -13.89
CA GLY A 285 1.16 -22.89 -13.02
C GLY A 285 -0.16 -23.35 -13.61
N PHE A 286 -0.93 -24.10 -12.84
CA PHE A 286 -2.26 -24.58 -13.19
C PHE A 286 -3.28 -24.19 -12.12
N LEU A 287 -4.44 -23.68 -12.55
CA LEU A 287 -5.61 -23.44 -11.73
C LEU A 287 -6.60 -24.58 -11.90
N VAL A 288 -6.82 -25.34 -10.84
CA VAL A 288 -7.63 -26.56 -10.87
C VAL A 288 -8.67 -26.56 -9.76
N SER A 289 -9.84 -27.14 -10.02
CA SER A 289 -10.98 -27.06 -9.09
C SER A 289 -10.91 -28.03 -7.91
N ASP A 290 -10.14 -29.14 -8.05
CA ASP A 290 -10.12 -30.23 -7.10
C ASP A 290 -8.84 -31.10 -7.19
N VAL A 291 -8.77 -32.09 -6.31
CA VAL A 291 -7.65 -33.06 -6.25
C VAL A 291 -7.47 -33.81 -7.58
N ALA A 292 -8.57 -34.19 -8.26
CA ALA A 292 -8.47 -34.93 -9.52
C ALA A 292 -7.88 -34.07 -10.65
N GLY A 293 -8.26 -32.78 -10.69
CA GLY A 293 -7.66 -31.79 -11.57
C GLY A 293 -6.17 -31.58 -11.27
N ALA A 294 -5.80 -31.50 -9.98
CA ALA A 294 -4.41 -31.36 -9.57
C ALA A 294 -3.56 -32.57 -9.97
N VAL A 295 -4.08 -33.80 -9.81
CA VAL A 295 -3.40 -35.03 -10.28
C VAL A 295 -3.13 -34.99 -11.79
N LYS A 296 -4.10 -34.53 -12.59
CA LYS A 296 -3.89 -34.35 -14.03
C LYS A 296 -2.85 -33.25 -14.32
N ALA A 297 -2.92 -32.14 -13.61
CA ALA A 297 -1.97 -31.03 -13.80
C ALA A 297 -0.52 -31.44 -13.52
N VAL A 298 -0.29 -32.32 -12.52
CA VAL A 298 1.06 -32.84 -12.23
C VAL A 298 1.69 -33.53 -13.47
N SER A 299 0.92 -34.25 -14.29
CA SER A 299 1.45 -34.90 -15.49
C SER A 299 1.85 -33.92 -16.60
N HIS A 300 1.40 -32.66 -16.54
CA HIS A 300 1.72 -31.60 -17.48
C HIS A 300 2.68 -30.54 -16.92
N ILE A 301 3.16 -30.72 -15.69
CA ILE A 301 4.00 -29.71 -15.04
C ILE A 301 5.34 -29.53 -15.76
N GLY A 302 5.84 -30.58 -16.42
CA GLY A 302 7.06 -30.57 -17.22
C GLY A 302 6.95 -29.80 -18.53
N ASP A 303 5.74 -29.43 -18.96
CA ASP A 303 5.51 -28.64 -20.18
C ASP A 303 5.72 -27.13 -19.92
N LEU A 304 5.78 -26.72 -18.64
CA LEU A 304 5.93 -25.32 -18.25
C LEU A 304 7.41 -24.90 -18.21
N ASP A 305 7.69 -23.71 -18.77
CA ASP A 305 9.02 -23.12 -18.72
C ASP A 305 9.26 -22.42 -17.38
N ARG A 306 10.19 -22.95 -16.59
CA ARG A 306 10.59 -22.39 -15.29
C ARG A 306 11.13 -20.96 -15.37
N ARG A 307 11.71 -20.56 -16.52
CA ARG A 307 12.18 -19.19 -16.74
C ARG A 307 10.99 -18.23 -16.86
N GLN A 308 9.91 -18.65 -17.52
CA GLN A 308 8.69 -17.84 -17.59
C GLN A 308 8.05 -17.64 -16.21
N CYS A 309 8.08 -18.65 -15.32
CA CYS A 309 7.63 -18.50 -13.94
C CYS A 309 8.39 -17.35 -13.25
N ARG A 310 9.73 -17.33 -13.34
CA ARG A 310 10.56 -16.28 -12.74
C ARG A 310 10.31 -14.90 -13.36
N GLU A 311 10.25 -14.82 -14.69
CA GLU A 311 10.01 -13.54 -15.38
C GLU A 311 8.66 -12.94 -15.05
N TRP A 312 7.61 -13.75 -14.87
CA TRP A 312 6.32 -13.32 -14.41
C TRP A 312 6.39 -12.60 -13.05
N VAL A 313 7.11 -13.19 -12.09
CA VAL A 313 7.31 -12.59 -10.76
C VAL A 313 8.11 -11.30 -10.86
N LYS A 314 9.22 -11.32 -11.60
CA LYS A 314 10.11 -10.17 -11.76
C LYS A 314 9.37 -8.93 -12.26
N GLN A 315 8.46 -9.11 -13.21
CA GLN A 315 7.70 -8.03 -13.83
C GLN A 315 6.58 -7.49 -12.92
N ARG A 316 5.96 -8.35 -12.11
CA ARG A 316 4.71 -8.01 -11.41
C ARG A 316 4.83 -7.95 -9.89
N PHE A 317 5.70 -8.77 -9.29
CA PHE A 317 5.75 -9.03 -7.86
C PHE A 317 7.15 -8.84 -7.28
N SER A 318 8.02 -8.10 -7.96
CA SER A 318 9.32 -7.71 -7.39
C SER A 318 9.16 -6.61 -6.35
N LYS A 319 10.08 -6.55 -5.38
CA LYS A 319 10.21 -5.45 -4.42
C LYS A 319 10.18 -4.09 -5.10
N ASP A 320 10.93 -3.94 -6.20
CA ASP A 320 11.01 -2.67 -6.93
C ASP A 320 9.67 -2.25 -7.52
N ARG A 321 8.91 -3.19 -8.09
CA ARG A 321 7.57 -2.92 -8.60
C ARG A 321 6.62 -2.47 -7.49
N MET A 322 6.61 -3.15 -6.36
CA MET A 322 5.80 -2.76 -5.19
C MET A 322 6.13 -1.34 -4.73
N VAL A 323 7.42 -1.01 -4.62
CA VAL A 323 7.86 0.33 -4.20
C VAL A 323 7.44 1.41 -5.20
N GLU A 324 7.57 1.15 -6.51
CA GLU A 324 7.13 2.07 -7.56
C GLU A 324 5.62 2.34 -7.49
N ASP A 325 4.83 1.30 -7.25
CA ASP A 325 3.39 1.44 -7.18
C ASP A 325 2.97 2.19 -5.89
N TYR A 326 3.65 1.98 -4.75
CA TYR A 326 3.41 2.79 -3.55
C TYR A 326 3.84 4.25 -3.71
N LEU A 327 4.94 4.54 -4.42
CA LEU A 327 5.32 5.93 -4.71
C LEU A 327 4.22 6.67 -5.49
N LYS A 328 3.58 6.01 -6.47
CA LYS A 328 2.42 6.59 -7.18
C LYS A 328 1.23 6.83 -6.26
N VAL A 329 0.96 5.91 -5.32
CA VAL A 329 -0.08 6.09 -4.30
C VAL A 329 0.22 7.31 -3.44
N TYR A 330 1.45 7.44 -2.92
CA TYR A 330 1.85 8.58 -2.08
C TYR A 330 1.75 9.91 -2.83
N GLU A 331 2.23 9.96 -4.07
CA GLU A 331 2.08 11.15 -4.91
C GLU A 331 0.61 11.53 -5.14
N CYS A 332 -0.25 10.53 -5.39
CA CYS A 332 -1.68 10.75 -5.57
C CYS A 332 -2.32 11.27 -4.28
N VAL A 333 -1.99 10.70 -3.12
CA VAL A 333 -2.50 11.12 -1.82
C VAL A 333 -2.04 12.53 -1.50
N LEU A 334 -0.74 12.82 -1.62
CA LEU A 334 -0.19 14.14 -1.34
C LEU A 334 -0.74 15.22 -2.27
N LYS A 335 -1.00 14.91 -3.54
CA LYS A 335 -1.69 15.83 -4.45
C LYS A 335 -3.12 16.11 -4.01
N LYS A 336 -3.85 15.11 -3.51
CA LYS A 336 -5.22 15.29 -2.99
C LYS A 336 -5.26 16.04 -1.66
N THR A 337 -4.23 15.86 -0.83
CA THR A 337 -4.13 16.49 0.50
C THR A 337 -3.28 17.75 0.50
N CYS A 338 -2.46 17.97 -0.55
CA CYS A 338 -1.68 19.18 -0.70
C CYS A 338 -2.64 20.33 -0.99
N ARG A 339 -2.96 21.05 0.09
CA ARG A 339 -3.84 22.24 0.03
C ARG A 339 -3.17 23.40 -0.69
N GLU A 340 -1.86 23.29 -1.04
CA GLU A 340 -1.07 24.33 -1.68
C GLU A 340 -0.75 23.96 -3.13
N ASP A 341 -1.23 24.77 -4.07
CA ASP A 341 -0.86 24.69 -5.47
C ASP A 341 0.12 25.83 -5.80
N HIS A 342 1.41 25.46 -5.95
CA HIS A 342 2.50 26.41 -6.21
C HIS A 342 2.51 26.86 -7.67
N ARG A 343 2.59 28.19 -7.86
CA ARG A 343 2.61 28.89 -9.14
C ARG A 343 3.81 29.84 -9.18
N PRO A 344 4.26 30.31 -10.36
CA PRO A 344 5.38 31.23 -10.44
C PRO A 344 5.17 32.57 -9.71
N TRP A 345 3.92 32.92 -9.40
CA TRP A 345 3.56 34.12 -8.67
C TRP A 345 3.37 33.95 -7.16
N GLY A 346 3.34 32.71 -6.67
CA GLY A 346 3.06 32.34 -5.27
C GLY A 346 2.42 30.97 -5.15
N TYR A 347 1.38 30.86 -4.33
CA TYR A 347 0.61 29.62 -4.21
C TYR A 347 -0.82 29.91 -3.75
N TYR A 348 -1.70 28.94 -3.93
CA TYR A 348 -3.01 28.96 -3.30
C TYR A 348 -3.30 27.65 -2.57
N GLN A 349 -4.15 27.76 -1.56
CA GLN A 349 -4.70 26.62 -0.80
C GLN A 349 -6.19 26.59 -1.00
N VAL A 350 -6.76 25.44 -1.32
CA VAL A 350 -8.20 25.23 -1.31
C VAL A 350 -8.63 24.96 0.13
N LEU A 351 -9.45 25.84 0.69
CA LEU A 351 -9.95 25.75 2.06
C LEU A 351 -11.31 25.02 2.13
N SER A 352 -12.15 25.20 1.09
CA SER A 352 -13.43 24.50 0.91
C SER A 352 -13.68 24.32 -0.58
N ASP A 353 -14.30 23.20 -0.98
CA ASP A 353 -14.70 22.87 -2.35
C ASP A 353 -16.05 22.15 -2.30
N GLU A 354 -17.13 22.93 -2.39
CA GLU A 354 -18.49 22.48 -2.24
C GLU A 354 -19.28 22.71 -3.55
N PRO A 355 -20.43 22.08 -3.75
CA PRO A 355 -21.19 22.22 -5.00
C PRO A 355 -21.65 23.66 -5.33
N ASP A 356 -21.79 24.52 -4.33
CA ASP A 356 -22.32 25.89 -4.44
C ASP A 356 -21.26 26.96 -4.23
N HIS A 357 -20.07 26.62 -3.74
CA HIS A 357 -18.96 27.55 -3.54
C HIS A 357 -17.60 26.86 -3.46
N LYS A 358 -16.54 27.64 -3.76
CA LYS A 358 -15.16 27.25 -3.51
C LYS A 358 -14.41 28.36 -2.79
N ILE A 359 -13.63 28.02 -1.77
CA ILE A 359 -12.85 28.99 -1.00
C ILE A 359 -11.37 28.69 -1.15
N LYS A 360 -10.60 29.71 -1.55
CA LYS A 360 -9.14 29.61 -1.66
C LYS A 360 -8.46 30.66 -0.78
N ARG A 361 -7.35 30.28 -0.14
CA ARG A 361 -6.38 31.22 0.42
C ARG A 361 -5.26 31.38 -0.59
N ILE A 362 -5.03 32.59 -1.05
CA ILE A 362 -4.03 32.89 -2.09
C ILE A 362 -2.92 33.73 -1.51
N VAL A 363 -1.67 33.35 -1.81
CA VAL A 363 -0.45 34.06 -1.39
C VAL A 363 0.31 34.50 -2.62
N VAL A 364 0.51 35.79 -2.78
CA VAL A 364 1.28 36.40 -3.91
C VAL A 364 2.60 36.93 -3.38
N TYR A 365 3.70 36.45 -3.94
CA TYR A 365 5.04 36.87 -3.52
C TYR A 365 5.32 38.34 -3.88
N PRO A 366 6.24 39.03 -3.16
CA PRO A 366 6.61 40.41 -3.44
C PRO A 366 6.97 40.63 -4.91
N GLY A 367 6.41 41.68 -5.51
CA GLY A 367 6.64 42.06 -6.92
C GLY A 367 5.97 41.13 -7.95
N LYS A 368 5.24 40.11 -7.52
CA LYS A 368 4.53 39.19 -8.41
C LYS A 368 3.06 39.57 -8.57
N ARG A 369 2.44 39.06 -9.64
CA ARG A 369 1.02 39.30 -9.93
C ARG A 369 0.38 38.06 -10.58
N LEU A 370 -0.92 37.93 -10.43
CA LEU A 370 -1.73 36.94 -11.14
C LEU A 370 -1.89 37.34 -12.61
N SER A 371 -2.29 36.39 -13.46
CA SER A 371 -2.76 36.69 -14.83
C SER A 371 -3.94 37.66 -14.80
N LEU A 372 -4.07 38.51 -15.82
CA LEU A 372 -5.32 39.22 -16.08
C LEU A 372 -6.27 38.19 -16.72
N GLN A 373 -7.37 37.86 -16.04
CA GLN A 373 -8.27 36.77 -16.38
C GLN A 373 -9.72 37.11 -16.11
N PHE A 374 -10.65 36.32 -16.66
CA PHE A 374 -12.06 36.34 -16.30
C PHE A 374 -12.65 34.94 -16.32
N HIS A 375 -13.86 34.78 -15.78
CA HIS A 375 -14.57 33.52 -15.65
C HIS A 375 -15.98 33.60 -16.21
N HIS A 376 -16.43 32.53 -16.88
CA HIS A 376 -17.78 32.47 -17.45
C HIS A 376 -18.84 31.95 -16.48
N HIS A 377 -18.43 31.13 -15.48
CA HIS A 377 -19.33 30.36 -14.65
C HIS A 377 -19.36 30.75 -13.18
N ARG A 378 -18.49 31.72 -12.77
CA ARG A 378 -18.41 32.13 -11.36
C ARG A 378 -18.17 33.61 -11.18
N ALA A 379 -18.66 34.13 -10.05
CA ALA A 379 -18.24 35.41 -9.46
C ALA A 379 -17.28 35.15 -8.32
N GLU A 380 -16.49 36.15 -7.94
CA GLU A 380 -15.52 36.01 -6.85
C GLU A 380 -15.65 37.16 -5.85
N HIS A 381 -15.42 36.88 -4.57
CA HIS A 381 -15.25 37.86 -3.52
C HIS A 381 -13.86 37.71 -2.92
N TRP A 382 -13.06 38.76 -2.96
CA TRP A 382 -11.69 38.77 -2.42
C TRP A 382 -11.62 39.57 -1.13
N MET A 383 -11.00 39.02 -0.10
CA MET A 383 -10.72 39.74 1.16
C MET A 383 -9.23 39.64 1.47
N VAL A 384 -8.55 40.81 1.51
CA VAL A 384 -7.12 40.87 1.84
C VAL A 384 -6.92 40.67 3.35
N VAL A 385 -6.16 39.62 3.72
CA VAL A 385 -5.84 39.26 5.11
C VAL A 385 -4.55 39.94 5.55
N ASN A 386 -3.51 39.96 4.67
CA ASN A 386 -2.21 40.55 4.97
C ASN A 386 -1.53 41.13 3.72
N GLY A 387 -0.71 42.10 3.89
CA GLY A 387 0.04 42.74 2.81
C GLY A 387 -0.70 43.89 2.12
N GLN A 388 -0.13 44.37 1.01
CA GLN A 388 -0.70 45.45 0.19
C GLN A 388 -0.44 45.18 -1.28
N GLY A 389 -1.34 45.69 -2.12
CA GLY A 389 -1.22 45.50 -3.57
C GLY A 389 -2.16 46.39 -4.36
N ILE A 390 -2.20 46.15 -5.66
CA ILE A 390 -3.15 46.78 -6.59
C ILE A 390 -3.99 45.67 -7.22
N MET A 391 -5.31 45.76 -7.07
CA MET A 391 -6.26 44.95 -7.80
C MET A 391 -6.70 45.69 -9.07
N THR A 392 -6.65 45.01 -10.20
CA THR A 392 -7.26 45.49 -11.45
C THR A 392 -8.62 44.80 -11.61
N ARG A 393 -9.67 45.57 -11.80
CA ARG A 393 -11.00 45.09 -12.16
C ARG A 393 -11.50 45.82 -13.41
N ASN A 394 -11.59 45.12 -14.52
CA ASN A 394 -11.77 45.68 -15.86
C ASN A 394 -10.66 46.71 -16.19
N LYS A 395 -10.95 48.00 -16.18
CA LYS A 395 -9.99 49.10 -16.44
C LYS A 395 -9.65 49.90 -15.19
N GLU A 396 -10.20 49.54 -14.04
CA GLU A 396 -10.02 50.24 -12.78
C GLU A 396 -8.90 49.59 -11.96
N GLU A 397 -7.98 50.44 -11.47
CA GLU A 397 -6.95 50.04 -10.52
C GLU A 397 -7.37 50.42 -9.09
N ILE A 398 -7.50 49.45 -8.21
CA ILE A 398 -7.99 49.62 -6.86
C ILE A 398 -6.85 49.26 -5.89
N PRO A 399 -6.32 50.19 -5.11
CA PRO A 399 -5.36 49.88 -4.04
C PRO A 399 -6.03 49.03 -2.96
N VAL A 400 -5.38 47.93 -2.62
CA VAL A 400 -5.86 47.00 -1.59
C VAL A 400 -4.83 46.78 -0.48
N SER A 401 -5.32 46.60 0.73
CA SER A 401 -4.51 46.33 1.91
C SER A 401 -5.29 45.47 2.91
N SER A 402 -4.65 45.02 3.96
CA SER A 402 -5.28 44.21 5.00
C SER A 402 -6.64 44.80 5.45
N GLY A 403 -7.68 43.95 5.50
CA GLY A 403 -9.06 44.28 5.84
C GLY A 403 -9.89 44.87 4.67
N LYS A 404 -9.33 45.09 3.50
CA LYS A 404 -10.09 45.52 2.30
C LYS A 404 -10.63 44.33 1.56
N SER A 405 -11.83 44.47 0.99
CA SER A 405 -12.46 43.46 0.14
C SER A 405 -12.93 44.06 -1.17
N ALA A 406 -13.15 43.19 -2.16
CA ALA A 406 -13.66 43.57 -3.46
C ALA A 406 -14.50 42.42 -4.07
N ASP A 407 -15.59 42.81 -4.74
CA ASP A 407 -16.43 41.88 -5.50
C ASP A 407 -16.01 41.92 -6.98
N ILE A 408 -15.94 40.73 -7.57
CA ILE A 408 -15.61 40.51 -8.98
C ILE A 408 -16.81 39.80 -9.62
N PRO A 409 -17.66 40.50 -10.34
CA PRO A 409 -18.77 39.89 -11.04
C PRO A 409 -18.31 38.89 -12.10
N GLN A 410 -19.14 37.90 -12.39
CA GLN A 410 -18.96 36.99 -13.50
C GLN A 410 -18.65 37.73 -14.81
N GLY A 411 -17.64 37.30 -15.55
CA GLY A 411 -17.18 37.94 -16.79
C GLY A 411 -16.30 39.17 -16.62
N ALA A 412 -16.12 39.69 -15.39
CA ALA A 412 -15.25 40.85 -15.18
C ALA A 412 -13.75 40.45 -15.24
N ALA A 413 -12.98 41.16 -16.07
CA ALA A 413 -11.53 40.96 -16.13
C ALA A 413 -10.86 41.45 -14.83
N HIS A 414 -10.02 40.61 -14.22
CA HIS A 414 -9.43 40.94 -12.94
C HIS A 414 -8.02 40.32 -12.76
N ARG A 415 -7.22 40.98 -11.92
CA ARG A 415 -5.94 40.46 -11.39
C ARG A 415 -5.59 41.19 -10.10
N ILE A 416 -4.64 40.61 -9.35
CA ILE A 416 -4.03 41.28 -8.22
C ILE A 416 -2.51 41.25 -8.36
N GLN A 417 -1.86 42.37 -8.01
CA GLN A 417 -0.41 42.52 -7.96
C GLN A 417 0.02 42.86 -6.54
N ASN A 418 1.03 42.16 -6.05
CA ASN A 418 1.69 42.52 -4.80
C ASN A 418 2.71 43.63 -5.05
N THR A 419 2.45 44.81 -4.51
CA THR A 419 3.34 45.98 -4.60
C THR A 419 4.14 46.22 -3.32
N GLY A 420 3.94 45.36 -2.31
CA GLY A 420 4.64 45.41 -1.03
C GLY A 420 5.93 44.59 -1.03
N SER A 421 6.64 44.67 0.10
CA SER A 421 7.86 43.90 0.36
C SER A 421 7.62 42.59 1.10
N GLN A 422 6.38 42.34 1.54
CA GLN A 422 5.91 41.12 2.23
C GLN A 422 4.91 40.39 1.34
N PRO A 423 4.66 39.10 1.57
CA PRO A 423 3.60 38.35 0.87
C PRO A 423 2.23 39.01 1.03
N LEU A 424 1.53 39.15 -0.09
CA LEU A 424 0.13 39.57 -0.11
C LEU A 424 -0.74 38.34 0.01
N VAL A 425 -1.57 38.30 1.06
CA VAL A 425 -2.45 37.14 1.38
C VAL A 425 -3.89 37.59 1.31
N PHE A 426 -4.70 36.90 0.54
CA PHE A 426 -6.16 37.13 0.51
C PHE A 426 -6.96 35.83 0.46
N ILE A 427 -8.20 35.91 0.90
CA ILE A 427 -9.20 34.84 0.77
C ILE A 427 -10.04 35.16 -0.45
N GLU A 428 -10.20 34.17 -1.31
CA GLU A 428 -11.08 34.19 -2.47
C GLU A 428 -12.25 33.26 -2.22
N ILE A 429 -13.46 33.77 -2.31
CA ILE A 429 -14.69 33.01 -2.27
C ILE A 429 -15.28 33.03 -3.68
N GLN A 430 -15.40 31.87 -4.30
CA GLN A 430 -15.99 31.67 -5.61
C GLN A 430 -17.45 31.20 -5.44
N GLN A 431 -18.38 31.80 -6.17
CA GLN A 431 -19.80 31.46 -6.22
C GLN A 431 -20.26 31.26 -7.67
N GLY A 432 -20.91 30.16 -7.97
CA GLY A 432 -21.35 29.84 -9.33
C GLY A 432 -21.78 28.41 -9.49
N ASP A 433 -21.86 27.96 -10.71
CA ASP A 433 -22.26 26.59 -11.08
C ASP A 433 -21.05 25.71 -11.52
N TYR A 434 -19.86 26.32 -11.65
CA TYR A 434 -18.65 25.60 -12.03
C TYR A 434 -17.37 26.31 -11.52
N PHE A 435 -16.44 25.53 -10.91
CA PHE A 435 -15.23 26.03 -10.26
C PHE A 435 -13.93 25.42 -10.83
N GLY A 436 -13.97 24.82 -12.02
CA GLY A 436 -12.80 24.24 -12.69
C GLY A 436 -11.79 25.29 -13.12
N GLU A 437 -10.50 24.92 -13.18
CA GLU A 437 -9.41 25.79 -13.64
C GLU A 437 -9.46 26.04 -15.17
N ASP A 438 -10.21 25.23 -15.92
CA ASP A 438 -10.49 25.37 -17.36
C ASP A 438 -11.50 26.48 -17.67
N ASP A 439 -12.26 27.00 -16.67
CA ASP A 439 -13.07 28.22 -16.79
C ASP A 439 -12.22 29.52 -16.76
N ILE A 440 -10.90 29.43 -16.56
CA ILE A 440 -10.02 30.61 -16.55
C ILE A 440 -9.67 31.02 -17.98
N VAL A 441 -10.23 32.15 -18.44
CA VAL A 441 -9.79 32.79 -19.69
C VAL A 441 -8.74 33.84 -19.37
N ARG A 442 -7.50 33.59 -19.78
CA ARG A 442 -6.37 34.52 -19.56
C ARG A 442 -6.26 35.50 -20.70
N ILE A 443 -6.25 36.81 -20.36
CA ILE A 443 -6.08 37.93 -21.30
C ILE A 443 -4.59 38.28 -21.39
N GLU A 444 -3.91 38.34 -20.23
CA GLU A 444 -2.48 38.59 -20.11
C GLU A 444 -1.87 37.67 -19.06
N ASP A 445 -0.73 37.08 -19.34
CA ASP A 445 0.00 36.22 -18.40
C ASP A 445 1.51 36.39 -18.55
N ASP A 446 2.19 36.70 -17.43
CA ASP A 446 3.64 36.91 -17.40
C ASP A 446 4.44 35.61 -17.43
N TYR A 447 3.77 34.43 -17.39
CA TYR A 447 4.37 33.11 -17.13
C TYR A 447 4.19 32.13 -18.30
N GLY A 448 3.66 32.59 -19.45
CA GLY A 448 3.54 31.79 -20.67
C GLY A 448 2.47 30.68 -20.60
N ARG A 449 1.37 30.92 -19.87
CA ARG A 449 0.25 29.98 -19.72
C ARG A 449 -0.97 30.34 -20.57
N VAL A 450 -0.80 31.26 -21.56
CA VAL A 450 -1.83 31.65 -22.53
C VAL A 450 -1.81 30.69 -23.71
#